data_caacfe134052e21d71313ee31435a1aa
#
_entry.id   caacfe134052e21d71313ee31435a1aa
#
_cell.length_a   1.000
_cell.length_b   1.000
_cell.length_c   1.000
_cell.angle_alpha   90.00
_cell.angle_beta   90.00
_cell.angle_gamma   90.00
#
_symmetry.space_group_name_H-M   'P 1'
#
loop_
_entity.id
_entity.type
_entity.pdbx_description
1 polymer ?
#
loop_
_entity_poly.entity_id
_entity_poly.type
_entity_poly.pdbx_seq_one_letter_code
_entity_poly.pdbx_strand_id
1 'polypeptide(L)'
;TVIPTDTFETCPRDLTVLFTPGGTDDTLAAASDAETLAFMADRGSGAKYVTSVCSGSLILGAAGLLKGFKATSHWSCRDALAGFGAIPTEARVVRDRNRITGAGVTAGLDFGLSMVAELRDQTYAECAQLMSEYDPDPSFNAGSMKTAPAYVKTAMVDLVADFTKKADVLAGLTKG
;
A
#
# COMPACT_ATOMS: atom_id res chain seq x y z
N THR A 1 -4.02 -7.72 19.43
CA THR A 1 -2.91 -8.63 19.07
C THR A 1 -3.32 -9.43 17.85
N VAL A 2 -2.51 -9.46 16.82
CA VAL A 2 -2.65 -10.37 15.67
C VAL A 2 -1.75 -11.57 15.93
N ILE A 3 -2.30 -12.77 15.81
CA ILE A 3 -1.53 -14.00 15.97
C ILE A 3 -1.33 -14.59 14.57
N PRO A 4 -0.08 -14.78 14.10
CA PRO A 4 0.16 -15.41 12.82
C PRO A 4 -0.28 -16.89 12.84
N THR A 5 -0.85 -17.36 11.75
CA THR A 5 -1.23 -18.77 11.56
C THR A 5 -0.16 -19.58 10.86
N ASP A 6 0.68 -18.89 10.08
CA ASP A 6 1.74 -19.49 9.27
C ASP A 6 3.04 -18.73 9.44
N THR A 7 4.15 -19.40 9.13
CA THR A 7 5.48 -18.80 8.98
C THR A 7 5.80 -18.61 7.48
N PHE A 8 6.94 -18.03 7.16
CA PHE A 8 7.40 -17.92 5.77
C PHE A 8 7.58 -19.30 5.11
N GLU A 9 7.99 -20.31 5.89
CA GLU A 9 8.18 -21.68 5.39
C GLU A 9 6.86 -22.39 5.15
N THR A 10 5.86 -22.22 6.05
CA THR A 10 4.58 -22.94 5.98
C THR A 10 3.56 -22.28 5.08
N CYS A 11 3.73 -20.98 4.76
CA CYS A 11 2.83 -20.24 3.88
C CYS A 11 2.74 -20.88 2.49
N PRO A 12 1.53 -21.17 1.97
CA PRO A 12 1.34 -21.73 0.64
C PRO A 12 2.01 -20.90 -0.46
N ARG A 13 2.38 -21.54 -1.57
CA ARG A 13 2.98 -20.86 -2.74
C ARG A 13 1.93 -20.30 -3.69
N ASP A 14 0.77 -20.90 -3.78
CA ASP A 14 -0.33 -20.59 -4.69
C ASP A 14 -1.34 -19.62 -4.04
N LEU A 15 -0.90 -18.40 -3.76
CA LEU A 15 -1.75 -17.41 -3.11
C LEU A 15 -2.79 -16.81 -4.07
N THR A 16 -4.04 -16.74 -3.62
CA THR A 16 -5.05 -15.92 -4.29
C THR A 16 -4.73 -14.44 -4.12
N VAL A 17 -4.39 -14.01 -2.91
CA VAL A 17 -4.05 -12.63 -2.59
C VAL A 17 -2.79 -12.60 -1.72
N LEU A 18 -1.77 -11.90 -2.18
CA LEU A 18 -0.68 -11.44 -1.35
C LEU A 18 -1.00 -10.02 -0.91
N PHE A 19 -1.21 -9.80 0.39
CA PHE A 19 -1.54 -8.49 0.95
C PHE A 19 -0.44 -7.99 1.89
N THR A 20 -0.03 -6.74 1.70
CA THR A 20 1.00 -6.10 2.50
C THR A 20 0.44 -4.84 3.18
N PRO A 21 0.27 -4.84 4.50
CA PRO A 21 -0.15 -3.66 5.25
C PRO A 21 0.99 -2.64 5.34
N GLY A 22 0.63 -1.40 5.67
CA GLY A 22 1.59 -0.35 5.97
C GLY A 22 1.89 -0.21 7.46
N GLY A 23 2.84 0.63 7.73
CA GLY A 23 3.30 1.05 9.06
C GLY A 23 4.25 2.25 8.91
N THR A 24 5.16 2.41 9.85
CA THR A 24 6.20 3.45 9.81
C THR A 24 7.59 2.80 9.74
N ASP A 25 8.40 2.90 10.78
CA ASP A 25 9.76 2.34 10.79
C ASP A 25 9.78 0.81 10.59
N ASP A 26 8.78 0.09 11.10
CA ASP A 26 8.67 -1.37 10.89
C ASP A 26 8.47 -1.73 9.41
N THR A 27 7.75 -0.89 8.64
CA THR A 27 7.63 -1.07 7.19
C THR A 27 8.97 -0.88 6.48
N LEU A 28 9.76 0.13 6.90
CA LEU A 28 11.10 0.37 6.34
C LEU A 28 12.07 -0.77 6.71
N ALA A 29 11.99 -1.28 7.94
CA ALA A 29 12.76 -2.42 8.37
C ALA A 29 12.42 -3.67 7.51
N ALA A 30 11.14 -3.98 7.35
CA ALA A 30 10.69 -5.11 6.52
C ALA A 30 11.08 -4.94 5.04
N ALA A 31 11.04 -3.70 4.50
CA ALA A 31 11.46 -3.40 3.15
C ALA A 31 13.00 -3.41 2.95
N SER A 32 13.76 -3.57 4.03
CA SER A 32 15.22 -3.73 4.02
C SER A 32 15.67 -5.14 4.42
N ASP A 33 14.74 -5.98 4.91
CA ASP A 33 15.04 -7.33 5.39
C ASP A 33 15.07 -8.34 4.23
N ALA A 34 16.22 -8.96 4.03
CA ALA A 34 16.45 -9.85 2.90
C ALA A 34 15.54 -11.08 2.90
N GLU A 35 15.22 -11.63 4.07
CA GLU A 35 14.34 -12.80 4.21
C GLU A 35 12.89 -12.42 3.84
N THR A 36 12.39 -11.31 4.37
CA THR A 36 11.08 -10.76 4.02
C THR A 36 10.98 -10.49 2.52
N LEU A 37 11.97 -9.83 1.92
CA LEU A 37 11.95 -9.51 0.50
C LEU A 37 11.99 -10.76 -0.38
N ALA A 38 12.80 -11.78 -0.02
CA ALA A 38 12.86 -13.06 -0.73
C ALA A 38 11.50 -13.78 -0.67
N PHE A 39 10.85 -13.83 0.51
CA PHE A 39 9.52 -14.39 0.70
C PHE A 39 8.49 -13.66 -0.17
N MET A 40 8.47 -12.32 -0.11
CA MET A 40 7.52 -11.51 -0.87
C MET A 40 7.69 -11.70 -2.38
N ALA A 41 8.94 -11.74 -2.87
CA ALA A 41 9.23 -11.97 -4.29
C ALA A 41 8.77 -13.36 -4.74
N ASP A 42 9.06 -14.40 -3.96
CA ASP A 42 8.67 -15.78 -4.25
C ASP A 42 7.14 -15.92 -4.30
N ARG A 43 6.44 -15.51 -3.24
CA ARG A 43 4.97 -15.62 -3.15
C ARG A 43 4.26 -14.69 -4.13
N GLY A 44 4.77 -13.47 -4.32
CA GLY A 44 4.20 -12.48 -5.22
C GLY A 44 4.32 -12.84 -6.70
N SER A 45 5.32 -13.64 -7.08
CA SER A 45 5.50 -14.08 -8.47
C SER A 45 4.35 -14.96 -8.97
N GLY A 46 3.76 -15.78 -8.09
CA GLY A 46 2.67 -16.71 -8.39
C GLY A 46 1.30 -16.24 -7.93
N ALA A 47 1.21 -15.20 -7.12
CA ALA A 47 -0.07 -14.73 -6.57
C ALA A 47 -1.01 -14.21 -7.66
N LYS A 48 -2.31 -14.59 -7.57
CA LYS A 48 -3.33 -14.07 -8.48
C LYS A 48 -3.44 -12.55 -8.37
N TYR A 49 -3.38 -12.01 -7.16
CA TYR A 49 -3.34 -10.57 -6.87
C TYR A 49 -2.21 -10.25 -5.90
N VAL A 50 -1.44 -9.22 -6.22
CA VAL A 50 -0.41 -8.64 -5.32
C VAL A 50 -0.89 -7.27 -4.90
N THR A 51 -1.06 -7.07 -3.60
CA THR A 51 -1.82 -5.96 -3.09
C THR A 51 -1.16 -5.32 -1.87
N SER A 52 -1.41 -4.03 -1.68
CA SER A 52 -0.95 -3.31 -0.50
C SER A 52 -1.88 -2.15 -0.13
N VAL A 53 -1.75 -1.67 1.09
CA VAL A 53 -2.36 -0.42 1.55
C VAL A 53 -1.28 0.40 2.26
N CYS A 54 -1.39 1.74 2.15
CA CYS A 54 -0.49 2.68 2.83
C CYS A 54 0.97 2.47 2.39
N SER A 55 1.93 2.53 3.30
CA SER A 55 3.37 2.32 3.03
C SER A 55 3.76 0.86 2.70
N GLY A 56 2.83 -0.11 2.80
CA GLY A 56 3.10 -1.50 2.43
C GLY A 56 3.57 -1.68 0.98
N SER A 57 3.23 -0.75 0.09
CA SER A 57 3.74 -0.72 -1.28
C SER A 57 5.27 -0.53 -1.36
N LEU A 58 5.94 0.02 -0.34
CA LEU A 58 7.41 0.09 -0.28
C LEU A 58 8.02 -1.31 -0.21
N ILE A 59 7.42 -2.22 0.59
CA ILE A 59 7.87 -3.62 0.68
C ILE A 59 7.71 -4.32 -0.67
N LEU A 60 6.54 -4.13 -1.32
CA LEU A 60 6.30 -4.67 -2.67
C LEU A 60 7.28 -4.10 -3.70
N GLY A 61 7.58 -2.80 -3.61
CA GLY A 61 8.57 -2.13 -4.47
C GLY A 61 9.96 -2.71 -4.29
N ALA A 62 10.43 -2.81 -3.03
CA ALA A 62 11.73 -3.36 -2.68
C ALA A 62 11.88 -4.84 -3.08
N ALA A 63 10.80 -5.62 -3.00
CA ALA A 63 10.74 -7.00 -3.50
C ALA A 63 10.66 -7.11 -5.05
N GLY A 64 10.70 -5.98 -5.78
CA GLY A 64 10.65 -5.95 -7.25
C GLY A 64 9.26 -6.19 -7.87
N LEU A 65 8.21 -6.32 -7.05
CA LEU A 65 6.87 -6.71 -7.49
C LEU A 65 6.08 -5.57 -8.16
N LEU A 66 6.55 -4.32 -8.05
CA LEU A 66 5.88 -3.14 -8.64
C LEU A 66 6.62 -2.57 -9.85
N LYS A 67 7.75 -3.15 -10.28
CA LYS A 67 8.51 -2.64 -11.42
C LYS A 67 7.68 -2.63 -12.71
N GLY A 68 7.53 -1.43 -13.30
CA GLY A 68 6.73 -1.22 -14.52
C GLY A 68 5.21 -1.23 -14.30
N PHE A 69 4.74 -1.17 -13.05
CA PHE A 69 3.33 -1.07 -12.72
C PHE A 69 3.00 0.31 -12.17
N LYS A 70 1.79 0.79 -12.47
CA LYS A 70 1.20 1.91 -11.75
C LYS A 70 0.86 1.48 -10.33
N ALA A 71 1.22 2.29 -9.34
CA ALA A 71 0.96 2.00 -7.94
C ALA A 71 0.77 3.28 -7.14
N THR A 72 0.00 3.18 -6.05
CA THR A 72 -0.13 4.23 -5.05
C THR A 72 0.42 3.77 -3.70
N SER A 73 0.59 4.72 -2.81
CA SER A 73 1.05 4.55 -1.44
C SER A 73 0.45 5.65 -0.57
N HIS A 74 0.77 5.66 0.72
CA HIS A 74 0.57 6.85 1.54
C HIS A 74 1.28 8.05 0.90
N TRP A 75 0.67 9.24 0.93
CA TRP A 75 1.18 10.43 0.24
C TRP A 75 2.64 10.76 0.61
N SER A 76 3.07 10.46 1.85
CA SER A 76 4.42 10.76 2.33
C SER A 76 5.53 9.91 1.73
N CYS A 77 5.19 8.77 1.11
CA CYS A 77 6.18 7.86 0.53
C CYS A 77 5.78 7.35 -0.87
N ARG A 78 4.70 7.88 -1.46
CA ARG A 78 4.25 7.46 -2.79
C ARG A 78 5.32 7.69 -3.85
N ASP A 79 5.97 8.83 -3.81
CA ASP A 79 6.93 9.23 -4.85
C ASP A 79 8.22 8.38 -4.79
N ALA A 80 8.56 7.84 -3.61
CA ALA A 80 9.64 6.87 -3.44
C ALA A 80 9.45 5.59 -4.29
N LEU A 81 8.23 5.23 -4.67
CA LEU A 81 7.95 4.08 -5.53
C LEU A 81 8.67 4.16 -6.89
N ALA A 82 8.98 5.37 -7.38
CA ALA A 82 9.73 5.57 -8.62
C ALA A 82 11.14 4.94 -8.55
N GLY A 83 11.81 4.99 -7.39
CA GLY A 83 13.12 4.40 -7.20
C GLY A 83 13.13 2.87 -7.30
N PHE A 84 11.99 2.23 -7.05
CA PHE A 84 11.78 0.79 -7.28
C PHE A 84 11.31 0.45 -8.71
N GLY A 85 11.26 1.45 -9.60
CA GLY A 85 10.82 1.29 -10.99
C GLY A 85 9.32 1.18 -11.17
N ALA A 86 8.51 1.51 -10.17
CA ALA A 86 7.06 1.66 -10.30
C ALA A 86 6.70 3.02 -10.93
N ILE A 87 5.44 3.19 -11.32
CA ILE A 87 4.88 4.46 -11.81
C ILE A 87 3.97 5.02 -10.70
N PRO A 88 4.47 5.96 -9.86
CA PRO A 88 3.69 6.54 -8.76
C PRO A 88 2.42 7.19 -9.32
N THR A 89 1.27 6.84 -8.75
CA THR A 89 -0.02 7.30 -9.22
C THR A 89 -0.85 7.84 -8.07
N GLU A 90 -1.33 9.08 -8.19
CA GLU A 90 -2.13 9.72 -7.17
C GLU A 90 -3.60 9.34 -7.31
N ALA A 91 -4.01 8.30 -6.58
CA ALA A 91 -5.39 7.87 -6.43
C ALA A 91 -5.58 7.13 -5.10
N ARG A 92 -6.81 7.02 -4.62
CA ARG A 92 -7.10 6.27 -3.38
C ARG A 92 -6.86 4.77 -3.55
N VAL A 93 -7.24 4.22 -4.70
CA VAL A 93 -6.93 2.84 -5.11
C VAL A 93 -6.41 2.88 -6.54
N VAL A 94 -5.30 2.22 -6.79
CA VAL A 94 -4.73 2.03 -8.13
C VAL A 94 -4.75 0.55 -8.45
N ARG A 95 -5.36 0.23 -9.59
CA ARG A 95 -5.30 -1.11 -10.19
C ARG A 95 -4.51 -1.04 -11.49
N ASP A 96 -3.50 -1.88 -11.60
CA ASP A 96 -2.77 -2.12 -12.83
C ASP A 96 -2.55 -3.63 -12.99
N ARG A 97 -3.29 -4.23 -13.90
CA ARG A 97 -3.31 -5.69 -14.11
C ARG A 97 -3.67 -6.39 -12.80
N ASN A 98 -2.81 -7.21 -12.25
CA ASN A 98 -3.00 -7.91 -10.97
C ASN A 98 -2.33 -7.21 -9.77
N ARG A 99 -1.89 -5.97 -9.92
CA ARG A 99 -1.43 -5.13 -8.82
C ARG A 99 -2.56 -4.21 -8.38
N ILE A 100 -2.94 -4.26 -7.11
CA ILE A 100 -3.97 -3.38 -6.55
C ILE A 100 -3.42 -2.77 -5.27
N THR A 101 -3.23 -1.45 -5.30
CA THR A 101 -2.61 -0.72 -4.18
C THR A 101 -3.55 0.37 -3.67
N GLY A 102 -3.69 0.46 -2.36
CA GLY A 102 -4.44 1.51 -1.67
C GLY A 102 -3.51 2.59 -1.12
N ALA A 103 -3.99 3.83 -1.10
CA ALA A 103 -3.28 4.99 -0.54
C ALA A 103 -3.19 4.92 1.00
N GLY A 104 -3.54 5.97 1.72
CA GLY A 104 -3.48 5.99 3.19
C GLY A 104 -4.46 5.00 3.84
N VAL A 105 -4.40 4.92 5.16
CA VAL A 105 -5.11 3.91 5.98
C VAL A 105 -6.58 3.73 5.61
N THR A 106 -7.33 4.84 5.50
CA THR A 106 -8.77 4.79 5.20
C THR A 106 -9.08 4.41 3.75
N ALA A 107 -8.13 4.56 2.83
CA ALA A 107 -8.24 4.00 1.49
C ALA A 107 -8.30 2.47 1.49
N GLY A 108 -7.93 1.83 2.62
CA GLY A 108 -8.09 0.40 2.84
C GLY A 108 -9.53 -0.08 2.77
N LEU A 109 -10.52 0.76 3.12
CA LEU A 109 -11.95 0.44 2.97
C LEU A 109 -12.35 0.43 1.49
N ASP A 110 -11.97 1.46 0.73
CA ASP A 110 -12.22 1.51 -0.72
C ASP A 110 -11.50 0.36 -1.44
N PHE A 111 -10.27 0.07 -1.03
CA PHE A 111 -9.49 -1.06 -1.52
C PHE A 111 -10.18 -2.39 -1.22
N GLY A 112 -10.68 -2.58 0.02
CA GLY A 112 -11.39 -3.79 0.44
C GLY A 112 -12.62 -4.05 -0.41
N LEU A 113 -13.46 -3.02 -0.63
CA LEU A 113 -14.64 -3.13 -1.51
C LEU A 113 -14.24 -3.43 -2.96
N SER A 114 -13.17 -2.83 -3.47
CA SER A 114 -12.63 -3.14 -4.79
C SER A 114 -12.17 -4.60 -4.90
N MET A 115 -11.53 -5.13 -3.84
CA MET A 115 -11.13 -6.55 -3.77
C MET A 115 -12.34 -7.49 -3.70
N VAL A 116 -13.39 -7.12 -2.96
CA VAL A 116 -14.64 -7.89 -2.91
C VAL A 116 -15.28 -7.97 -4.29
N ALA A 117 -15.36 -6.85 -5.02
CA ALA A 117 -15.88 -6.83 -6.39
C ALA A 117 -15.05 -7.71 -7.34
N GLU A 118 -13.73 -7.74 -7.17
CA GLU A 118 -12.82 -8.54 -7.98
C GLU A 118 -12.90 -10.06 -7.68
N LEU A 119 -13.08 -10.42 -6.42
CA LEU A 119 -13.13 -11.82 -5.97
C LEU A 119 -14.52 -12.46 -6.10
N ARG A 120 -15.56 -11.63 -6.09
CA ARG A 120 -16.96 -12.05 -6.21
C ARG A 120 -17.61 -11.37 -7.41
N ASP A 121 -18.24 -10.24 -7.20
CA ASP A 121 -18.87 -9.38 -8.20
C ASP A 121 -19.23 -8.02 -7.59
N GLN A 122 -19.69 -7.10 -8.45
CA GLN A 122 -20.09 -5.75 -8.05
C GLN A 122 -21.28 -5.76 -7.08
N THR A 123 -22.30 -6.57 -7.32
CA THR A 123 -23.48 -6.63 -6.46
C THR A 123 -23.11 -7.05 -5.04
N TYR A 124 -22.22 -8.04 -4.91
CA TYR A 124 -21.76 -8.48 -3.60
C TYR A 124 -20.98 -7.37 -2.89
N ALA A 125 -20.15 -6.60 -3.61
CA ALA A 125 -19.42 -5.47 -3.05
C ALA A 125 -20.36 -4.35 -2.59
N GLU A 126 -21.39 -4.04 -3.38
CA GLU A 126 -22.43 -3.05 -3.01
C GLU A 126 -23.22 -3.50 -1.76
N CYS A 127 -23.56 -4.77 -1.66
CA CYS A 127 -24.17 -5.34 -0.46
C CYS A 127 -23.24 -5.24 0.75
N ALA A 128 -21.95 -5.52 0.59
CA ALA A 128 -20.97 -5.41 1.65
C ALA A 128 -20.79 -3.95 2.11
N GLN A 129 -20.78 -3.01 1.16
CA GLN A 129 -20.73 -1.57 1.46
C GLN A 129 -21.95 -1.12 2.27
N LEU A 130 -23.16 -1.49 1.82
CA LEU A 130 -24.40 -1.14 2.52
C LEU A 130 -24.46 -1.80 3.91
N MET A 131 -24.08 -3.07 4.02
CA MET A 131 -24.07 -3.79 5.29
C MET A 131 -23.10 -3.19 6.31
N SER A 132 -21.99 -2.63 5.87
CA SER A 132 -21.02 -1.94 6.72
C SER A 132 -21.37 -0.46 6.94
N GLU A 133 -22.44 0.04 6.31
CA GLU A 133 -22.85 1.45 6.34
C GLU A 133 -21.67 2.39 5.97
N TYR A 134 -20.84 1.96 5.02
CA TYR A 134 -19.70 2.75 4.58
C TYR A 134 -20.15 3.85 3.61
N ASP A 135 -20.59 4.97 4.19
CA ASP A 135 -21.03 6.20 3.53
C ASP A 135 -20.27 7.39 4.15
N PRO A 136 -18.97 7.61 3.78
CA PRO A 136 -18.11 8.55 4.49
C PRO A 136 -18.51 10.01 4.27
N ASP A 137 -18.72 10.74 5.38
CA ASP A 137 -19.01 12.17 5.44
C ASP A 137 -18.01 12.85 6.42
N PRO A 138 -16.76 13.11 6.00
CA PRO A 138 -15.75 13.66 6.88
C PRO A 138 -16.05 15.10 7.27
N SER A 139 -15.95 15.42 8.56
CA SER A 139 -16.20 16.76 9.12
C SER A 139 -15.30 17.86 8.58
N PHE A 140 -14.16 17.51 7.97
CA PHE A 140 -13.17 18.44 7.44
C PHE A 140 -12.74 18.05 6.02
N ASN A 141 -12.51 19.05 5.17
CA ASN A 141 -11.97 18.85 3.82
C ASN A 141 -10.43 18.95 3.81
N ALA A 142 -9.77 18.14 4.62
CA ALA A 142 -8.31 18.14 4.79
C ALA A 142 -7.68 16.75 4.55
N GLY A 143 -8.43 15.82 3.95
CA GLY A 143 -8.03 14.42 3.81
C GLY A 143 -7.02 14.14 2.69
N SER A 144 -6.54 15.14 1.96
CA SER A 144 -5.54 14.96 0.91
C SER A 144 -4.61 16.16 0.80
N MET A 145 -3.43 15.96 0.21
CA MET A 145 -2.50 17.06 -0.10
C MET A 145 -3.09 18.07 -1.10
N LYS A 146 -4.17 17.73 -1.83
CA LYS A 146 -4.87 18.68 -2.70
C LYS A 146 -5.78 19.61 -1.92
N THR A 147 -6.52 19.09 -0.95
CA THR A 147 -7.61 19.80 -0.26
C THR A 147 -7.20 20.37 1.09
N ALA A 148 -6.20 19.83 1.76
CA ALA A 148 -5.77 20.30 3.07
C ALA A 148 -5.30 21.77 3.04
N PRO A 149 -5.61 22.57 4.07
CA PRO A 149 -5.08 23.93 4.23
C PRO A 149 -3.55 23.95 4.28
N ALA A 150 -2.94 25.06 3.84
CA ALA A 150 -1.48 25.18 3.74
C ALA A 150 -0.78 24.89 5.08
N TYR A 151 -1.28 25.45 6.20
CA TYR A 151 -0.69 25.24 7.52
C TYR A 151 -0.73 23.76 7.95
N VAL A 152 -1.80 23.02 7.58
CA VAL A 152 -1.90 21.57 7.84
C VAL A 152 -0.86 20.82 7.02
N LYS A 153 -0.73 21.16 5.72
CA LYS A 153 0.28 20.55 4.84
C LYS A 153 1.68 20.71 5.40
N THR A 154 2.04 21.95 5.77
CA THR A 154 3.37 22.23 6.35
C THR A 154 3.61 21.39 7.61
N ALA A 155 2.71 21.45 8.59
CA ALA A 155 2.85 20.69 9.83
C ALA A 155 2.97 19.17 9.60
N MET A 156 2.20 18.62 8.64
CA MET A 156 2.24 17.18 8.37
C MET A 156 3.48 16.78 7.57
N VAL A 157 3.96 17.60 6.64
CA VAL A 157 5.23 17.35 5.94
C VAL A 157 6.39 17.34 6.93
N ASP A 158 6.45 18.31 7.85
CA ASP A 158 7.48 18.38 8.88
C ASP A 158 7.41 17.15 9.82
N LEU A 159 6.21 16.74 10.21
CA LEU A 159 6.01 15.58 11.09
C LEU A 159 6.55 14.28 10.49
N VAL A 160 6.36 14.08 9.19
CA VAL A 160 6.76 12.82 8.52
C VAL A 160 8.06 12.93 7.74
N ALA A 161 8.81 14.05 7.86
CA ALA A 161 10.00 14.34 7.06
C ALA A 161 11.08 13.26 7.18
N ASP A 162 11.32 12.73 8.39
CA ASP A 162 12.29 11.67 8.63
C ASP A 162 11.88 10.36 7.93
N PHE A 163 10.63 9.97 8.06
CA PHE A 163 10.09 8.78 7.37
C PHE A 163 10.20 8.92 5.85
N THR A 164 9.79 10.06 5.29
CA THR A 164 9.88 10.34 3.85
C THR A 164 11.32 10.23 3.36
N LYS A 165 12.27 10.87 4.08
CA LYS A 165 13.70 10.79 3.75
C LYS A 165 14.20 9.34 3.76
N LYS A 166 13.87 8.55 4.79
CA LYS A 166 14.26 7.14 4.89
C LYS A 166 13.68 6.32 3.74
N ALA A 167 12.43 6.57 3.34
CA ALA A 167 11.81 5.90 2.21
C ALA A 167 12.51 6.23 0.88
N ASP A 168 12.92 7.49 0.67
CA ASP A 168 13.68 7.92 -0.50
C ASP A 168 15.07 7.29 -0.55
N VAL A 169 15.76 7.20 0.59
CA VAL A 169 17.06 6.50 0.71
C VAL A 169 16.92 5.03 0.37
N LEU A 170 15.92 4.37 0.94
CA LEU A 170 15.61 2.96 0.66
C LEU A 170 15.34 2.72 -0.83
N ALA A 171 14.67 3.63 -1.50
CA ALA A 171 14.39 3.57 -2.93
C ALA A 171 15.58 3.98 -3.82
N GLY A 172 16.71 4.40 -3.25
CA GLY A 172 17.90 4.84 -3.98
C GLY A 172 17.74 6.21 -4.67
N LEU A 173 16.75 7.02 -4.28
CA LEU A 173 16.52 8.36 -4.84
C LEU A 173 17.43 9.43 -4.24
N THR A 174 17.91 9.22 -3.01
CA THR A 174 18.87 10.09 -2.34
C THR A 174 20.01 9.28 -1.72
N LYS A 175 21.16 9.89 -1.52
CA LYS A 175 22.22 9.28 -0.73
C LYS A 175 21.91 9.47 0.76
N GLY A 176 22.11 8.44 1.56
CA GLY A 176 21.91 8.43 3.00
C GLY A 176 22.86 9.35 3.76
#